data_cd9c0d26937646dc4c17748668d22760
#
_entry.id   cd9c0d26937646dc4c17748668d22760
#
_cell.length_a   1.000
_cell.length_b   1.000
_cell.length_c   1.000
_cell.angle_alpha   90.00
_cell.angle_beta   90.00
_cell.angle_gamma   90.00
#
_symmetry.space_group_name_H-M   'P 1'
#
loop_
_entity.id
_entity.type
_entity.pdbx_description
1 polymer ?
#
loop_
_entity_poly.entity_id
_entity_poly.type
_entity_poly.pdbx_seq_one_letter_code
_entity_poly.pdbx_strand_id
1 'polypeptide(L)'
;MSDPIILKNVRLSFAHLFKKETFKQTDGSVTVGKYAATLLLDKTEHKEAIEMLKAASRQAAIEKFGEGKVPKSIVLPLKDGDTQDYDGYENQMYLKAASTRKPVVINKKKQTIAEEDEIIFSGDYVNAKIDFWVQDNAFGKKVNVNLQAIQFIREGERFGAAPVSIDDFEVEASSDIEDEDLPF
;
A
#
# COMPACT_ATOMS: atom_id res chain seq x y z
N MET A 1 4.69 18.75 10.16
CA MET A 1 4.63 17.95 8.94
C MET A 1 5.76 18.35 8.01
N SER A 2 6.37 17.40 7.36
CA SER A 2 7.38 17.68 6.36
C SER A 2 6.75 18.18 5.06
N ASP A 3 7.59 18.71 4.16
CA ASP A 3 7.13 19.04 2.81
C ASP A 3 6.69 17.76 2.07
N PRO A 4 5.66 17.85 1.22
CA PRO A 4 5.21 16.72 0.43
C PRO A 4 6.29 16.20 -0.51
N ILE A 5 6.31 14.88 -0.66
CA ILE A 5 7.23 14.17 -1.55
C ILE A 5 6.41 13.40 -2.57
N ILE A 6 6.81 13.46 -3.83
CA ILE A 6 6.22 12.64 -4.90
C ILE A 6 7.17 11.47 -5.18
N LEU A 7 6.69 10.26 -4.92
CA LEU A 7 7.37 9.03 -5.31
C LEU A 7 6.84 8.58 -6.66
N LYS A 8 7.72 8.29 -7.59
CA LYS A 8 7.31 7.92 -8.94
C LYS A 8 7.54 6.45 -9.22
N ASN A 9 6.58 5.85 -9.90
CA ASN A 9 6.66 4.47 -10.40
C ASN A 9 6.96 3.45 -9.30
N VAL A 10 6.32 3.62 -8.15
CA VAL A 10 6.40 2.70 -7.03
C VAL A 10 5.27 1.68 -7.12
N ARG A 11 5.47 0.49 -6.57
CA ARG A 11 4.47 -0.56 -6.63
C ARG A 11 3.57 -0.53 -5.41
N LEU A 12 2.29 -0.71 -5.65
CA LEU A 12 1.24 -0.64 -4.62
C LEU A 12 1.00 -2.01 -4.00
N SER A 13 0.93 -2.08 -2.69
CA SER A 13 0.61 -3.29 -1.94
C SER A 13 -0.34 -2.98 -0.79
N PHE A 14 -1.16 -3.93 -0.39
CA PHE A 14 -2.15 -3.75 0.69
C PHE A 14 -2.94 -2.45 0.55
N ALA A 15 -3.54 -2.25 -0.62
CA ALA A 15 -4.22 -1.00 -0.95
C ALA A 15 -5.58 -0.89 -0.28
N HIS A 16 -5.75 0.13 0.54
CA HIS A 16 -7.01 0.52 1.20
C HIS A 16 -7.27 1.99 0.89
N LEU A 17 -7.52 2.28 -0.39
CA LEU A 17 -7.59 3.65 -0.91
C LEU A 17 -9.01 4.21 -0.90
N PHE A 18 -10.00 3.35 -1.05
CA PHE A 18 -11.40 3.74 -1.15
C PHE A 18 -12.18 3.48 0.12
N LYS A 19 -11.71 2.50 0.91
CA LYS A 19 -12.28 2.13 2.21
C LYS A 19 -11.16 2.02 3.21
N LYS A 20 -11.45 2.38 4.45
CA LYS A 20 -10.48 2.26 5.54
C LYS A 20 -10.14 0.79 5.81
N GLU A 21 -8.88 0.55 6.15
CA GLU A 21 -8.42 -0.75 6.61
C GLU A 21 -9.20 -1.17 7.86
N THR A 22 -9.56 -2.44 7.95
CA THR A 22 -10.28 -2.98 9.10
C THR A 22 -9.49 -4.11 9.74
N PHE A 23 -9.61 -4.24 11.06
CA PHE A 23 -8.92 -5.27 11.83
C PHE A 23 -9.95 -6.07 12.62
N LYS A 24 -9.94 -7.39 12.43
CA LYS A 24 -10.80 -8.28 13.18
C LYS A 24 -10.13 -8.60 14.52
N GLN A 25 -10.83 -8.33 15.61
CA GLN A 25 -10.36 -8.62 16.95
C GLN A 25 -10.63 -10.07 17.33
N THR A 26 -9.95 -10.56 18.37
CA THR A 26 -10.11 -11.93 18.86
C THR A 26 -11.50 -12.21 19.40
N ASP A 27 -12.21 -11.18 19.85
CA ASP A 27 -13.59 -11.28 20.34
C ASP A 27 -14.64 -11.24 19.22
N GLY A 28 -14.20 -11.16 17.95
CA GLY A 28 -15.09 -11.09 16.80
C GLY A 28 -15.49 -9.68 16.38
N SER A 29 -15.18 -8.66 17.18
CA SER A 29 -15.44 -7.27 16.80
C SER A 29 -14.47 -6.82 15.71
N VAL A 30 -14.87 -5.74 15.00
CA VAL A 30 -14.05 -5.15 13.94
C VAL A 30 -13.67 -3.73 14.34
N THR A 31 -12.36 -3.44 14.30
CA THR A 31 -11.84 -2.10 14.51
C THR A 31 -11.55 -1.46 13.16
N VAL A 32 -12.01 -0.23 12.98
CA VAL A 32 -11.76 0.55 11.76
C VAL A 32 -10.46 1.32 11.92
N GLY A 33 -9.54 1.11 10.99
CA GLY A 33 -8.25 1.81 10.95
C GLY A 33 -8.32 3.06 10.08
N LYS A 34 -7.33 3.21 9.21
CA LYS A 34 -7.19 4.36 8.31
C LYS A 34 -7.20 3.90 6.86
N TYR A 35 -7.35 4.85 5.94
CA TYR A 35 -6.96 4.61 4.54
C TYR A 35 -5.45 4.38 4.53
N ALA A 36 -5.00 3.40 3.79
CA ALA A 36 -3.58 3.02 3.83
C ALA A 36 -3.16 2.35 2.53
N ALA A 37 -1.88 2.41 2.26
CA ALA A 37 -1.23 1.63 1.21
C ALA A 37 0.22 1.40 1.59
N THR A 38 0.75 0.26 1.21
CA THR A 38 2.18 0.00 1.29
C THR A 38 2.80 0.27 -0.08
N LEU A 39 3.89 0.99 -0.08
CA LEU A 39 4.60 1.39 -1.30
C LEU A 39 5.92 0.64 -1.35
N LEU A 40 6.16 -0.04 -2.47
CA LEU A 40 7.36 -0.84 -2.70
C LEU A 40 8.30 -0.07 -3.64
N LEU A 41 9.55 0.03 -3.23
CA LEU A 41 10.60 0.67 -4.02
C LEU A 41 11.68 -0.37 -4.30
N ASP A 42 11.93 -0.63 -5.57
CA ASP A 42 13.00 -1.54 -5.98
C ASP A 42 14.35 -1.00 -5.52
N LYS A 43 15.15 -1.85 -4.85
CA LYS A 43 16.44 -1.42 -4.28
C LYS A 43 17.42 -0.91 -5.32
N THR A 44 17.28 -1.35 -6.57
CA THR A 44 18.14 -0.95 -7.66
C THR A 44 17.58 0.25 -8.42
N GLU A 45 16.33 0.16 -8.90
CA GLU A 45 15.70 1.21 -9.71
C GLU A 45 15.40 2.49 -8.92
N HIS A 46 15.02 2.34 -7.65
CA HIS A 46 14.64 3.47 -6.79
C HIS A 46 15.73 3.86 -5.79
N LYS A 47 16.98 3.56 -6.07
CA LYS A 47 18.09 3.82 -5.16
C LYS A 47 18.13 5.27 -4.67
N GLU A 48 17.98 6.23 -5.57
CA GLU A 48 17.98 7.65 -5.21
C GLU A 48 16.79 8.04 -4.35
N ALA A 49 15.59 7.54 -4.70
CA ALA A 49 14.39 7.78 -3.92
C ALA A 49 14.51 7.19 -2.52
N ILE A 50 15.06 5.99 -2.40
CA ILE A 50 15.29 5.33 -1.11
C ILE A 50 16.22 6.18 -0.23
N GLU A 51 17.32 6.65 -0.76
CA GLU A 51 18.25 7.51 -0.01
C GLU A 51 17.62 8.84 0.38
N MET A 52 16.84 9.44 -0.51
CA MET A 52 16.08 10.65 -0.22
C MET A 52 15.08 10.44 0.91
N LEU A 53 14.34 9.32 0.90
CA LEU A 53 13.38 9.00 1.95
C LEU A 53 14.05 8.77 3.29
N LYS A 54 15.19 8.10 3.31
CA LYS A 54 15.98 7.93 4.53
C LYS A 54 16.40 9.27 5.11
N ALA A 55 16.92 10.15 4.28
CA ALA A 55 17.34 11.49 4.71
C ALA A 55 16.15 12.33 5.20
N ALA A 56 15.06 12.32 4.44
CA ALA A 56 13.86 13.12 4.79
C ALA A 56 13.21 12.65 6.09
N SER A 57 13.13 11.34 6.33
CA SER A 57 12.57 10.82 7.57
C SER A 57 13.44 11.13 8.78
N ARG A 58 14.75 11.07 8.64
CA ARG A 58 15.70 11.48 9.69
C ARG A 58 15.58 12.97 9.97
N GLN A 59 15.47 13.78 8.93
CA GLN A 59 15.31 15.22 9.08
C GLN A 59 14.01 15.58 9.81
N ALA A 60 12.92 14.88 9.53
CA ALA A 60 11.66 15.07 10.25
C ALA A 60 11.84 14.78 11.75
N ALA A 61 12.58 13.73 12.09
CA ALA A 61 12.88 13.42 13.49
C ALA A 61 13.74 14.50 14.14
N ILE A 62 14.76 15.01 13.44
CA ILE A 62 15.63 16.08 13.93
C ILE A 62 14.83 17.35 14.19
N GLU A 63 13.92 17.71 13.30
CA GLU A 63 13.04 18.88 13.47
C GLU A 63 12.14 18.77 14.68
N LYS A 64 11.69 17.55 14.99
CA LYS A 64 10.82 17.30 16.15
C LYS A 64 11.59 17.30 17.47
N PHE A 65 12.70 16.58 17.54
CA PHE A 65 13.43 16.35 18.80
C PHE A 65 14.63 17.25 19.01
N GLY A 66 15.20 17.78 17.93
CA GLY A 66 16.42 18.54 17.94
C GLY A 66 17.62 17.71 17.48
N GLU A 67 18.61 18.38 16.89
CA GLU A 67 19.84 17.75 16.44
C GLU A 67 20.59 17.13 17.63
N GLY A 68 21.01 15.87 17.45
CA GLY A 68 21.65 15.10 18.51
C GLY A 68 20.74 14.63 19.64
N LYS A 69 19.42 14.93 19.55
CA LYS A 69 18.42 14.60 20.57
C LYS A 69 17.39 13.57 20.10
N VAL A 70 17.55 13.05 18.90
CA VAL A 70 16.65 12.02 18.36
C VAL A 70 16.83 10.73 19.18
N PRO A 71 15.74 10.17 19.72
CA PRO A 71 15.84 8.92 20.48
C PRO A 71 16.39 7.79 19.62
N LYS A 72 17.26 6.97 20.21
CA LYS A 72 17.79 5.78 19.50
C LYS A 72 16.70 4.74 19.22
N SER A 73 15.63 4.77 19.99
CA SER A 73 14.48 3.86 19.86
C SER A 73 13.50 4.29 18.78
N ILE A 74 13.74 5.42 18.09
CA ILE A 74 12.81 5.89 17.07
C ILE A 74 12.65 4.87 15.94
N VAL A 75 11.41 4.64 15.53
CA VAL A 75 11.10 3.76 14.41
C VAL A 75 10.98 4.60 13.14
N LEU A 76 11.79 4.28 12.14
CA LEU A 76 11.75 4.93 10.84
C LEU A 76 10.79 4.17 9.91
N PRO A 77 10.16 4.88 8.95
CA PRO A 77 9.09 4.27 8.15
C PRO A 77 9.58 3.32 7.06
N LEU A 78 10.77 3.53 6.55
CA LEU A 78 11.30 2.73 5.44
C LEU A 78 11.92 1.44 5.99
N LYS A 79 11.43 0.29 5.48
CA LYS A 79 11.82 -1.03 5.95
C LYS A 79 12.27 -1.91 4.80
N ASP A 80 13.04 -2.94 5.12
CA ASP A 80 13.57 -3.89 4.15
C ASP A 80 12.55 -4.98 3.84
N GLY A 81 12.15 -5.09 2.57
CA GLY A 81 11.18 -6.09 2.11
C GLY A 81 11.71 -7.52 2.17
N ASP A 82 13.03 -7.72 2.12
CA ASP A 82 13.62 -9.05 2.24
C ASP A 82 13.41 -9.67 3.64
N THR A 83 13.02 -8.86 4.62
CA THR A 83 12.68 -9.35 5.96
C THR A 83 11.25 -9.86 6.07
N GLN A 84 10.43 -9.67 5.02
CA GLN A 84 9.04 -10.07 4.99
C GLN A 84 8.84 -11.24 4.04
N ASP A 85 7.90 -12.10 4.39
CA ASP A 85 7.54 -13.28 3.59
C ASP A 85 6.28 -12.99 2.75
N TYR A 86 6.33 -11.88 2.01
CA TYR A 86 5.25 -11.50 1.09
C TYR A 86 5.74 -11.55 -0.36
N ASP A 87 4.86 -12.00 -1.25
CA ASP A 87 5.14 -12.00 -2.67
C ASP A 87 5.45 -10.60 -3.19
N GLY A 88 6.52 -10.48 -3.97
CA GLY A 88 6.90 -9.23 -4.60
C GLY A 88 7.73 -8.29 -3.72
N TYR A 89 8.04 -8.70 -2.48
CA TYR A 89 8.84 -7.88 -1.56
C TYR A 89 10.35 -8.15 -1.69
N GLU A 90 10.75 -9.20 -2.40
CA GLU A 90 12.17 -9.50 -2.63
C GLU A 90 12.84 -8.35 -3.36
N ASN A 91 13.99 -7.96 -2.86
CA ASN A 91 14.80 -6.83 -3.38
C ASN A 91 14.03 -5.49 -3.40
N GLN A 92 13.08 -5.32 -2.45
CA GLN A 92 12.31 -4.10 -2.30
C GLN A 92 12.55 -3.49 -0.93
N MET A 93 12.54 -2.16 -0.86
CA MET A 93 12.25 -1.45 0.38
C MET A 93 10.75 -1.13 0.38
N TYR A 94 10.15 -1.04 1.55
CA TYR A 94 8.74 -0.69 1.63
C TYR A 94 8.47 0.30 2.74
N LEU A 95 7.39 1.07 2.57
CA LEU A 95 6.87 1.93 3.61
C LEU A 95 5.34 1.92 3.56
N LYS A 96 4.73 1.93 4.73
CA LYS A 96 3.27 2.02 4.86
C LYS A 96 2.89 3.49 5.03
N ALA A 97 2.06 3.98 4.14
CA ALA A 97 1.48 5.32 4.22
C ALA A 97 0.01 5.20 4.60
N ALA A 98 -0.45 6.05 5.49
CA ALA A 98 -1.83 6.01 5.97
C ALA A 98 -2.39 7.40 6.18
N SER A 99 -3.72 7.52 6.16
CA SER A 99 -4.40 8.79 6.39
C SER A 99 -5.80 8.55 6.96
N THR A 100 -6.23 9.42 7.86
CA THR A 100 -7.62 9.44 8.32
C THR A 100 -8.55 10.01 7.27
N ARG A 101 -8.02 10.83 6.36
CA ARG A 101 -8.76 11.38 5.23
C ARG A 101 -8.56 10.49 4.01
N LYS A 102 -9.62 10.36 3.22
CA LYS A 102 -9.56 9.61 1.97
C LYS A 102 -8.51 10.24 1.05
N PRO A 103 -7.49 9.47 0.60
CA PRO A 103 -6.51 10.01 -0.33
C PRO A 103 -7.15 10.30 -1.69
N VAL A 104 -6.59 11.26 -2.39
CA VAL A 104 -6.98 11.54 -3.77
C VAL A 104 -6.43 10.42 -4.65
N VAL A 105 -7.29 9.80 -5.46
CA VAL A 105 -6.90 8.74 -6.38
C VAL A 105 -7.23 9.19 -7.79
N ILE A 106 -6.22 9.31 -8.65
CA ILE A 106 -6.34 9.84 -9.99
C ILE A 106 -5.64 8.95 -11.02
N ASN A 107 -6.03 9.12 -12.28
CA ASN A 107 -5.36 8.49 -13.42
C ASN A 107 -4.22 9.39 -13.95
N LYS A 108 -3.57 8.97 -15.03
CA LYS A 108 -2.47 9.74 -15.65
C LYS A 108 -2.89 11.13 -16.11
N LYS A 109 -4.16 11.32 -16.43
CA LYS A 109 -4.73 12.59 -16.90
C LYS A 109 -5.25 13.46 -15.76
N LYS A 110 -4.97 13.08 -14.52
CA LYS A 110 -5.42 13.76 -13.29
C LYS A 110 -6.94 13.74 -13.11
N GLN A 111 -7.60 12.74 -13.67
CA GLN A 111 -9.04 12.53 -13.46
C GLN A 111 -9.24 11.60 -12.28
N THR A 112 -10.22 11.90 -11.45
CA THR A 112 -10.53 11.09 -10.27
C THR A 112 -10.96 9.67 -10.65
N ILE A 113 -10.39 8.68 -9.97
CA ILE A 113 -10.77 7.28 -10.08
C ILE A 113 -11.65 6.94 -8.89
N ALA A 114 -12.82 6.34 -9.16
CA ALA A 114 -13.69 5.79 -8.13
C ALA A 114 -13.44 4.29 -7.97
N GLU A 115 -13.86 3.74 -6.84
CA GLU A 115 -13.73 2.30 -6.57
C GLU A 115 -14.46 1.47 -7.65
N GLU A 116 -15.61 1.96 -8.09
CA GLU A 116 -16.44 1.31 -9.10
C GLU A 116 -15.77 1.20 -10.47
N ASP A 117 -14.76 2.01 -10.73
CA ASP A 117 -14.02 1.97 -12.00
C ASP A 117 -13.15 0.74 -12.11
N GLU A 118 -12.83 0.09 -10.99
CA GLU A 118 -12.02 -1.13 -10.92
C GLU A 118 -10.70 -1.04 -11.70
N ILE A 119 -10.03 0.11 -11.60
CA ILE A 119 -8.82 0.40 -12.38
C ILE A 119 -7.56 0.11 -11.56
N ILE A 120 -7.59 0.39 -10.25
CA ILE A 120 -6.40 0.35 -9.41
C ILE A 120 -6.47 -0.78 -8.38
N PHE A 121 -5.42 -1.59 -8.34
CA PHE A 121 -5.33 -2.77 -7.47
C PHE A 121 -3.93 -2.90 -6.88
N SER A 122 -3.79 -3.67 -5.82
CA SER A 122 -2.49 -4.04 -5.28
C SER A 122 -1.68 -4.82 -6.32
N GLY A 123 -0.45 -4.41 -6.53
CA GLY A 123 0.43 -4.90 -7.59
C GLY A 123 0.66 -3.88 -8.70
N ASP A 124 -0.21 -2.89 -8.83
CA ASP A 124 -0.09 -1.85 -9.83
C ASP A 124 1.02 -0.86 -9.50
N TYR A 125 1.52 -0.17 -10.52
CA TYR A 125 2.52 0.88 -10.38
C TYR A 125 1.86 2.24 -10.35
N VAL A 126 2.27 3.05 -9.38
CA VAL A 126 1.65 4.33 -9.09
C VAL A 126 2.69 5.41 -8.80
N ASN A 127 2.29 6.67 -8.93
CA ASN A 127 2.97 7.77 -8.25
C ASN A 127 2.23 8.04 -6.96
N ALA A 128 2.96 8.34 -5.90
CA ALA A 128 2.37 8.59 -4.58
C ALA A 128 2.84 9.93 -4.04
N LYS A 129 1.90 10.71 -3.51
CA LYS A 129 2.21 11.94 -2.79
C LYS A 129 2.09 11.67 -1.30
N ILE A 130 3.17 11.86 -0.59
CA ILE A 130 3.28 11.58 0.84
C ILE A 130 3.94 12.74 1.58
N ASP A 131 3.77 12.77 2.89
CA ASP A 131 4.59 13.56 3.80
C ASP A 131 4.86 12.78 5.08
N PHE A 132 5.77 13.26 5.90
CA PHE A 132 6.13 12.64 7.17
C PHE A 132 5.57 13.44 8.34
N TRP A 133 5.22 12.73 9.41
CA TRP A 133 4.91 13.32 10.70
C TRP A 133 5.49 12.45 11.81
N VAL A 134 5.87 13.08 12.92
CA VAL A 134 6.53 12.39 14.01
C VAL A 134 5.54 12.14 15.13
N GLN A 135 5.41 10.87 15.51
CA GLN A 135 4.64 10.44 16.66
C GLN A 135 5.56 10.39 17.88
N ASP A 136 5.12 11.00 18.97
CA ASP A 136 5.81 10.95 20.26
C ASP A 136 4.75 10.87 21.36
N ASN A 137 4.38 9.66 21.73
CA ASN A 137 3.33 9.40 22.72
C ASN A 137 3.56 8.07 23.43
N ALA A 138 2.58 7.65 24.23
CA ALA A 138 2.65 6.40 24.99
C ALA A 138 2.78 5.15 24.11
N PHE A 139 2.38 5.21 22.84
CA PHE A 139 2.49 4.11 21.89
C PHE A 139 3.84 4.04 21.19
N GLY A 140 4.71 5.00 21.43
CA GLY A 140 6.07 4.99 20.95
C GLY A 140 6.48 6.25 20.20
N LYS A 141 7.72 6.23 19.74
CA LYS A 141 8.34 7.31 18.98
C LYS A 141 8.63 6.81 17.58
N LYS A 142 7.97 7.39 16.60
CA LYS A 142 8.03 6.94 15.20
C LYS A 142 7.95 8.12 14.26
N VAL A 143 8.57 7.95 13.10
CA VAL A 143 8.27 8.79 11.93
C VAL A 143 7.23 8.02 11.11
N ASN A 144 6.07 8.61 10.96
CA ASN A 144 4.97 8.03 10.19
C ASN A 144 4.84 8.70 8.83
N VAL A 145 4.18 8.03 7.91
CA VAL A 145 3.95 8.51 6.55
C VAL A 145 2.47 8.78 6.37
N ASN A 146 2.16 10.00 5.96
CA ASN A 146 0.81 10.40 5.61
C ASN A 146 0.60 10.22 4.10
N LEU A 147 -0.49 9.56 3.71
CA LEU A 147 -0.84 9.34 2.31
C LEU A 147 -1.78 10.44 1.83
N GLN A 148 -1.32 11.26 0.90
CA GLN A 148 -2.12 12.35 0.35
C GLN A 148 -2.83 11.96 -0.94
N ALA A 149 -2.12 11.33 -1.88
CA ALA A 149 -2.66 11.03 -3.19
C ALA A 149 -1.94 9.85 -3.84
N ILE A 150 -2.66 9.17 -4.70
CA ILE A 150 -2.15 8.10 -5.56
C ILE A 150 -2.55 8.40 -7.01
N GLN A 151 -1.58 8.32 -7.91
CA GLN A 151 -1.81 8.43 -9.35
C GLN A 151 -1.48 7.10 -10.02
N PHE A 152 -2.47 6.47 -10.63
CA PHE A 152 -2.29 5.22 -11.38
C PHE A 152 -1.40 5.46 -12.60
N ILE A 153 -0.39 4.62 -12.78
CA ILE A 153 0.54 4.71 -13.92
C ILE A 153 0.37 3.54 -14.87
N ARG A 154 0.45 2.31 -14.36
CA ARG A 154 0.29 1.11 -15.19
C ARG A 154 -0.05 -0.10 -14.34
N GLU A 155 -0.64 -1.09 -14.99
CA GLU A 155 -0.91 -2.36 -14.34
C GLU A 155 0.38 -3.10 -14.04
N GLY A 156 0.39 -3.82 -12.91
CA GLY A 156 1.42 -4.76 -12.56
C GLY A 156 0.79 -6.11 -12.24
N GLU A 157 1.63 -7.08 -11.97
CA GLU A 157 1.16 -8.38 -11.51
C GLU A 157 0.52 -8.23 -10.12
N ARG A 158 -0.72 -8.69 -9.99
CA ARG A 158 -1.47 -8.57 -8.73
C ARG A 158 -0.85 -9.42 -7.63
N PHE A 159 -0.84 -8.89 -6.42
CA PHE A 159 -0.42 -9.61 -5.24
C PHE A 159 -1.55 -10.49 -4.70
N GLY A 160 -1.16 -11.57 -4.03
CA GLY A 160 -2.06 -12.51 -3.41
C GLY A 160 -2.21 -13.78 -4.22
N ALA A 161 -3.23 -14.58 -3.90
CA ALA A 161 -3.53 -15.78 -4.64
C ALA A 161 -3.81 -15.42 -6.09
N ALA A 162 -3.24 -16.18 -7.02
CA ALA A 162 -3.53 -16.01 -8.43
C ALA A 162 -5.05 -16.11 -8.63
N PRO A 163 -5.63 -15.29 -9.51
CA PRO A 163 -7.04 -15.43 -9.83
C PRO A 163 -7.31 -16.85 -10.26
N VAL A 164 -8.37 -17.43 -9.75
CA VAL A 164 -8.78 -18.77 -10.19
C VAL A 164 -9.04 -18.69 -11.69
N SER A 165 -8.30 -19.47 -12.46
CA SER A 165 -8.52 -19.54 -13.89
C SER A 165 -9.79 -20.34 -14.17
N ILE A 166 -10.68 -19.81 -14.99
CA ILE A 166 -11.83 -20.56 -15.46
C ILE A 166 -11.41 -21.73 -16.36
N ASP A 167 -10.19 -21.69 -16.88
CA ASP A 167 -9.63 -22.76 -17.68
C ASP A 167 -9.31 -24.02 -16.85
N ASP A 168 -9.23 -23.87 -15.53
CA ASP A 168 -9.05 -25.02 -14.62
C ASP A 168 -10.33 -25.84 -14.49
N PHE A 169 -11.46 -25.31 -14.94
CA PHE A 169 -12.74 -26.01 -14.93
C PHE A 169 -13.03 -26.60 -16.30
N GLU A 170 -13.55 -27.81 -16.30
CA GLU A 170 -14.05 -28.43 -17.52
C GLU A 170 -15.50 -27.97 -17.76
N VAL A 171 -15.89 -27.96 -19.03
CA VAL A 171 -17.26 -27.69 -19.38
C VAL A 171 -18.13 -28.87 -18.96
N GLU A 172 -19.09 -28.64 -18.10
CA GLU A 172 -20.03 -29.66 -17.62
C GLU A 172 -21.23 -29.74 -18.57
N ALA A 173 -20.94 -30.17 -19.78
CA ALA A 173 -21.99 -30.24 -20.80
C ALA A 173 -23.11 -31.21 -20.40
N SER A 174 -22.78 -32.23 -19.64
CA SER A 174 -23.76 -33.23 -19.21
C SER A 174 -24.76 -32.67 -18.19
N SER A 175 -24.37 -31.70 -17.41
CA SER A 175 -25.28 -31.15 -16.40
C SER A 175 -26.48 -30.46 -17.02
N ASP A 176 -26.26 -29.75 -18.09
CA ASP A 176 -27.33 -29.03 -18.80
C ASP A 176 -28.26 -30.01 -19.50
N ILE A 177 -27.68 -31.07 -20.06
CA ILE A 177 -28.44 -32.10 -20.78
C ILE A 177 -29.22 -32.97 -19.80
N GLU A 178 -28.60 -33.29 -18.70
CA GLU A 178 -29.21 -34.13 -17.68
C GLU A 178 -30.42 -33.48 -17.06
N ASP A 179 -30.36 -32.19 -16.84
CA ASP A 179 -31.45 -31.43 -16.29
C ASP A 179 -32.63 -31.38 -17.25
N GLU A 180 -32.38 -31.32 -18.54
CA GLU A 180 -33.39 -31.32 -19.57
C GLU A 180 -33.94 -32.71 -19.85
N ASP A 181 -33.05 -33.70 -19.79
CA ASP A 181 -33.38 -35.09 -20.16
C ASP A 181 -33.89 -35.92 -18.98
N LEU A 182 -33.85 -35.38 -17.79
CA LEU A 182 -34.36 -36.09 -16.62
C LEU A 182 -35.87 -36.29 -16.75
N PRO A 183 -36.30 -37.52 -16.94
CA PRO A 183 -37.68 -37.81 -17.26
C PRO A 183 -38.61 -37.84 -16.06
N PHE A 184 -38.18 -37.29 -15.02
CA PHE A 184 -38.95 -37.35 -13.77
C PHE A 184 -39.36 -36.02 -13.25
#